data_b56124435239f5dfc4cb2c56fa1750e6
#
_entry.id   b56124435239f5dfc4cb2c56fa1750e6
#
_cell.length_a   1.000
_cell.length_b   1.000
_cell.length_c   1.000
_cell.angle_alpha   90.00
_cell.angle_beta   90.00
_cell.angle_gamma   90.00
#
_symmetry.space_group_name_H-M   'P 1'
#
loop_
_entity.id
_entity.type
_entity.pdbx_description
1 polymer ?
#
loop_
_entity_poly.entity_id
_entity_poly.type
_entity_poly.pdbx_seq_one_letter_code
_entity_poly.pdbx_strand_id
1 'polypeptide(L)'
;MANSNRVTLEGLGGAIARELTVYGKGVQDKVNKAGRRAIKEVERKTKDTAPFDANAYHQHYADTIATKTETSRTGDETHLWYAKGNGGRLTHLLVHGHETRDGGRTRANSFLQDALDDVLPDYEKEVEEAARNG
;
A
#
# COMPACT_ATOMS: atom_id res chain seq x y z
N MET A 1 -8.20 -16.44 -6.18
CA MET A 1 -8.05 -17.01 -7.20
C MET A 1 -8.07 -18.34 -7.26
N ALA A 2 -8.73 -18.55 -7.90
CA ALA A 2 -8.96 -19.81 -7.96
C ALA A 2 -7.96 -20.62 -8.50
N ASN A 3 -8.06 -21.76 -8.21
CA ASN A 3 -7.18 -22.73 -8.65
C ASN A 3 -7.74 -23.60 -9.72
N SER A 4 -8.85 -23.22 -10.25
CA SER A 4 -9.50 -24.01 -11.27
C SER A 4 -8.62 -24.24 -12.49
N ASN A 5 -7.79 -23.27 -12.83
CA ASN A 5 -6.91 -23.42 -13.97
C ASN A 5 -5.76 -24.39 -13.75
N ARG A 6 -5.43 -24.63 -12.52
CA ARG A 6 -4.35 -25.56 -12.25
C ARG A 6 -4.70 -26.99 -12.63
N VAL A 7 -5.95 -27.33 -12.45
CA VAL A 7 -6.39 -28.67 -12.78
C VAL A 7 -6.20 -28.95 -14.25
N THR A 8 -6.53 -27.98 -15.08
CA THR A 8 -6.40 -28.16 -16.51
C THR A 8 -4.95 -28.22 -16.95
N LEU A 9 -4.08 -27.57 -16.22
CA LEU A 9 -2.68 -27.56 -16.57
C LEU A 9 -1.94 -28.83 -16.22
N GLU A 10 -2.48 -29.59 -15.29
CA GLU A 10 -1.82 -30.79 -14.85
C GLU A 10 -1.50 -31.72 -16.01
N GLY A 11 -2.39 -31.87 -16.93
CA GLY A 11 -2.16 -32.73 -18.07
C GLY A 11 -1.43 -32.08 -19.23
N LEU A 12 -1.30 -30.77 -19.21
CA LEU A 12 -0.66 -30.05 -20.30
C LEU A 12 0.84 -29.98 -20.18
N GLY A 13 1.35 -30.55 -19.14
CA GLY A 13 2.77 -30.71 -19.03
C GLY A 13 3.52 -29.53 -18.47
N GLY A 14 4.74 -29.84 -18.06
CA GLY A 14 5.59 -28.91 -17.42
C GLY A 14 6.04 -27.76 -18.30
N ALA A 15 5.98 -27.91 -19.63
CA ALA A 15 6.43 -26.85 -20.51
C ALA A 15 5.58 -25.59 -20.37
N ILE A 16 4.26 -25.74 -20.38
CA ILE A 16 3.36 -24.62 -20.22
C ILE A 16 3.49 -24.02 -18.83
N ALA A 17 3.57 -24.89 -17.82
CA ALA A 17 3.75 -24.46 -16.44
C ALA A 17 5.04 -23.64 -16.30
N ARG A 18 6.10 -24.07 -16.93
CA ARG A 18 7.38 -23.35 -16.87
C ARG A 18 7.30 -21.99 -17.53
N GLU A 19 6.66 -21.90 -18.68
CA GLU A 19 6.49 -20.61 -19.37
C GLU A 19 5.67 -19.66 -18.55
N LEU A 20 4.59 -20.14 -17.93
CA LEU A 20 3.78 -19.29 -17.05
C LEU A 20 4.56 -18.82 -15.84
N THR A 21 5.43 -19.66 -15.31
CA THR A 21 6.27 -19.29 -14.17
C THR A 21 7.25 -18.20 -14.56
N VAL A 22 7.90 -18.31 -15.70
CA VAL A 22 8.85 -17.29 -16.17
C VAL A 22 8.13 -15.95 -16.43
N TYR A 23 6.99 -16.02 -17.12
CA TYR A 23 6.18 -14.83 -17.38
C TYR A 23 5.76 -14.18 -16.07
N GLY A 24 5.26 -14.98 -15.15
CA GLY A 24 4.83 -14.49 -13.84
C GLY A 24 5.96 -13.85 -13.04
N LYS A 25 7.17 -14.39 -13.15
CA LYS A 25 8.33 -13.82 -12.47
C LYS A 25 8.64 -12.43 -12.99
N GLY A 26 8.62 -12.24 -14.30
CA GLY A 26 8.87 -10.92 -14.89
C GLY A 26 7.80 -9.92 -14.48
N VAL A 27 6.54 -10.33 -14.50
CA VAL A 27 5.44 -9.48 -14.04
C VAL A 27 5.61 -9.16 -12.55
N GLN A 28 5.92 -10.18 -11.75
CA GLN A 28 6.10 -10.00 -10.31
C GLN A 28 7.17 -8.97 -10.01
N ASP A 29 8.32 -9.05 -10.68
CA ASP A 29 9.41 -8.10 -10.45
C ASP A 29 8.99 -6.67 -10.77
N LYS A 30 8.25 -6.49 -11.86
CA LYS A 30 7.77 -5.16 -12.26
C LYS A 30 6.71 -4.63 -11.30
N VAL A 31 5.79 -5.48 -10.86
CA VAL A 31 4.75 -5.10 -9.90
C VAL A 31 5.38 -4.74 -8.56
N ASN A 32 6.35 -5.54 -8.10
CA ASN A 32 7.04 -5.24 -6.85
C ASN A 32 7.75 -3.90 -6.93
N LYS A 33 8.39 -3.61 -8.04
CA LYS A 33 9.08 -2.34 -8.23
C LYS A 33 8.10 -1.17 -8.25
N ALA A 34 6.98 -1.33 -8.94
CA ALA A 34 5.94 -0.31 -8.96
C ALA A 34 5.38 -0.07 -7.56
N GLY A 35 5.19 -1.13 -6.79
CA GLY A 35 4.73 -1.05 -5.41
C GLY A 35 5.68 -0.28 -4.52
N ARG A 36 6.98 -0.52 -4.67
CA ARG A 36 7.99 0.20 -3.89
C ARG A 36 7.95 1.70 -4.17
N ARG A 37 7.80 2.08 -5.43
CA ARG A 37 7.68 3.50 -5.78
C ARG A 37 6.38 4.09 -5.23
N ALA A 38 5.29 3.37 -5.38
CA ALA A 38 3.99 3.84 -4.92
C ALA A 38 3.96 4.08 -3.42
N ILE A 39 4.48 3.13 -2.63
CA ILE A 39 4.42 3.27 -1.18
C ILE A 39 5.30 4.43 -0.69
N LYS A 40 6.42 4.69 -1.36
CA LYS A 40 7.26 5.84 -1.02
C LYS A 40 6.55 7.15 -1.31
N GLU A 41 5.80 7.23 -2.40
CA GLU A 41 5.02 8.41 -2.71
C GLU A 41 3.90 8.63 -1.71
N VAL A 42 3.22 7.55 -1.32
CA VAL A 42 2.18 7.65 -0.29
C VAL A 42 2.79 8.13 1.02
N GLU A 43 3.93 7.60 1.40
CA GLU A 43 4.62 8.05 2.60
C GLU A 43 4.94 9.54 2.54
N ARG A 44 5.53 9.98 1.44
CA ARG A 44 5.90 11.38 1.26
C ARG A 44 4.67 12.29 1.32
N LYS A 45 3.64 11.96 0.57
CA LYS A 45 2.42 12.77 0.51
C LYS A 45 1.71 12.83 1.85
N THR A 46 1.64 11.72 2.56
CA THR A 46 0.98 11.71 3.88
C THR A 46 1.77 12.51 4.90
N LYS A 47 3.11 12.46 4.85
CA LYS A 47 3.92 13.28 5.75
C LYS A 47 3.74 14.77 5.47
N ASP A 48 3.62 15.13 4.19
CA ASP A 48 3.46 16.53 3.80
C ASP A 48 2.10 17.10 4.19
N THR A 49 1.08 16.26 4.19
CA THR A 49 -0.31 16.71 4.40
C THR A 49 -0.91 16.30 5.73
N ALA A 50 -0.19 15.53 6.53
CA ALA A 50 -0.67 15.10 7.84
C ALA A 50 -0.91 16.29 8.75
N PRO A 51 -1.88 16.19 9.66
CA PRO A 51 -2.15 17.26 10.61
C PRO A 51 -0.90 17.61 11.42
N PHE A 52 -0.70 18.89 11.63
CA PHE A 52 0.45 19.43 12.34
C PHE A 52 0.00 20.23 13.56
N ASP A 53 0.63 19.95 14.70
CA ASP A 53 0.38 20.73 15.90
C ASP A 53 1.67 21.46 16.29
N ALA A 54 1.68 22.76 16.07
CA ALA A 54 2.84 23.59 16.35
C ALA A 54 3.18 23.65 17.83
N ASN A 55 2.23 23.29 18.70
CA ASN A 55 2.43 23.32 20.15
C ASN A 55 2.87 22.00 20.74
N ALA A 56 3.06 20.98 19.91
CA ALA A 56 3.46 19.68 20.39
C ALA A 56 4.88 19.73 20.96
N TYR A 57 5.05 19.21 22.16
CA TYR A 57 6.35 19.13 22.78
C TYR A 57 7.13 17.91 22.34
N HIS A 58 6.42 16.92 21.81
CA HIS A 58 6.99 15.66 21.42
C HIS A 58 7.00 15.53 19.92
N GLN A 59 7.33 14.35 19.48
CA GLN A 59 7.35 14.04 18.06
C GLN A 59 6.00 14.38 17.41
N HIS A 60 6.04 15.10 16.30
CA HIS A 60 4.82 15.39 15.53
C HIS A 60 4.29 14.13 14.90
N TYR A 61 2.99 14.13 14.64
CA TYR A 61 2.36 12.95 14.06
C TYR A 61 3.03 12.52 12.75
N ALA A 62 3.36 13.48 11.88
CA ALA A 62 4.01 13.15 10.60
C ALA A 62 5.30 12.36 10.78
N ASP A 63 6.02 12.62 11.86
CA ASP A 63 7.29 11.92 12.13
C ASP A 63 7.08 10.47 12.53
N THR A 64 5.86 10.08 12.90
CA THR A 64 5.55 8.70 13.24
C THR A 64 5.21 7.85 12.03
N ILE A 65 4.91 8.49 10.91
CA ILE A 65 4.54 7.79 9.69
C ILE A 65 5.74 7.02 9.15
N ALA A 66 5.51 5.76 8.81
CA ALA A 66 6.56 4.90 8.29
C ALA A 66 5.93 3.89 7.33
N THR A 67 6.77 3.24 6.56
CA THR A 67 6.35 2.18 5.67
C THR A 67 7.30 1.01 5.82
N LYS A 68 6.82 -0.17 5.48
CA LYS A 68 7.68 -1.35 5.44
C LYS A 68 7.21 -2.27 4.32
N THR A 69 8.12 -3.11 3.88
CA THR A 69 7.84 -4.09 2.84
C THR A 69 8.03 -5.49 3.43
N GLU A 70 7.07 -6.35 3.21
CA GLU A 70 7.15 -7.75 3.59
C GLU A 70 7.13 -8.58 2.33
N THR A 71 8.03 -9.56 2.25
CA THR A 71 8.13 -10.42 1.08
C THR A 71 7.66 -11.82 1.44
N SER A 72 6.75 -12.36 0.64
CA SER A 72 6.24 -13.70 0.85
C SER A 72 7.25 -14.74 0.37
N ARG A 73 6.95 -16.01 0.66
CA ARG A 73 7.79 -17.12 0.20
C ARG A 73 7.86 -17.21 -1.31
N THR A 74 6.85 -16.74 -1.98
CA THR A 74 6.80 -16.77 -3.46
C THR A 74 7.37 -15.52 -4.09
N GLY A 75 7.83 -14.56 -3.28
CA GLY A 75 8.46 -13.35 -3.79
C GLY A 75 7.54 -12.16 -3.97
N ASP A 76 6.27 -12.31 -3.63
CA ASP A 76 5.34 -11.18 -3.68
C ASP A 76 5.63 -10.23 -2.54
N GLU A 77 5.62 -8.95 -2.84
CA GLU A 77 5.85 -7.92 -1.82
C GLU A 77 4.54 -7.27 -1.41
N THR A 78 4.38 -7.09 -0.12
CA THR A 78 3.28 -6.33 0.45
C THR A 78 3.88 -5.08 1.08
N HIS A 79 3.33 -3.94 0.74
CA HIS A 79 3.83 -2.66 1.25
C HIS A 79 2.83 -2.11 2.25
N LEU A 80 3.33 -1.78 3.44
CA LEU A 80 2.48 -1.37 4.54
C LEU A 80 2.80 0.06 4.95
N TRP A 81 1.78 0.87 5.07
CA TRP A 81 1.86 2.21 5.64
C TRP A 81 1.34 2.15 7.07
N TYR A 82 2.05 2.75 8.00
CA TYR A 82 1.61 2.76 9.39
C TYR A 82 2.19 3.96 10.13
N ALA A 83 1.67 4.21 11.32
CA ALA A 83 2.21 5.22 12.20
C ALA A 83 2.69 4.53 13.47
N LYS A 84 3.90 4.87 13.92
CA LYS A 84 4.53 4.20 15.06
C LYS A 84 3.98 4.70 16.39
N GLY A 85 4.02 3.83 17.38
CA GLY A 85 3.65 4.18 18.74
C GLY A 85 2.24 4.74 18.84
N ASN A 86 2.09 5.85 19.55
CA ASN A 86 0.78 6.49 19.72
C ASN A 86 0.23 7.05 18.41
N GLY A 87 1.07 7.18 17.38
CA GLY A 87 0.63 7.64 16.08
C GLY A 87 -0.41 6.73 15.46
N GLY A 88 -0.34 5.42 15.72
CA GLY A 88 -1.33 4.48 15.20
C GLY A 88 -2.74 4.77 15.71
N ARG A 89 -2.86 5.09 16.98
CA ARG A 89 -4.12 5.47 17.60
C ARG A 89 -4.64 6.77 17.02
N LEU A 90 -3.73 7.75 16.86
CA LEU A 90 -4.09 9.05 16.28
C LEU A 90 -4.56 8.88 14.85
N THR A 91 -3.93 7.99 14.09
CA THR A 91 -4.35 7.74 12.71
C THR A 91 -5.82 7.33 12.64
N HIS A 92 -6.22 6.39 13.49
CA HIS A 92 -7.61 5.95 13.51
C HIS A 92 -8.56 7.11 13.81
N LEU A 93 -8.23 7.92 14.79
CA LEU A 93 -9.06 9.06 15.17
C LEU A 93 -9.11 10.11 14.05
N LEU A 94 -7.99 10.37 13.41
CA LEU A 94 -7.92 11.35 12.34
C LEU A 94 -8.73 10.91 11.12
N VAL A 95 -8.55 9.67 10.71
CA VAL A 95 -9.19 9.16 9.50
C VAL A 95 -10.72 9.05 9.67
N HIS A 96 -11.17 8.67 10.83
CA HIS A 96 -12.60 8.44 11.07
C HIS A 96 -13.33 9.55 11.82
N GLY A 97 -12.57 10.50 12.39
CA GLY A 97 -13.14 11.46 13.31
C GLY A 97 -13.44 10.80 14.65
N HIS A 98 -13.75 11.58 15.65
CA HIS A 98 -14.08 11.05 16.98
C HIS A 98 -14.92 12.04 17.78
N GLU A 99 -15.56 11.54 18.82
CA GLU A 99 -16.34 12.38 19.70
C GLU A 99 -15.42 13.19 20.61
N THR A 100 -15.82 14.41 20.89
CA THR A 100 -15.09 15.29 21.78
C THR A 100 -15.77 15.30 23.16
N ARG A 101 -15.05 15.79 24.17
CA ARG A 101 -15.58 15.81 25.53
C ARG A 101 -16.85 16.65 25.69
N ASP A 102 -16.99 17.67 24.88
CA ASP A 102 -18.12 18.57 24.95
C ASP A 102 -19.35 18.10 24.16
N GLY A 103 -19.31 16.86 23.70
CA GLY A 103 -20.43 16.28 22.96
C GLY A 103 -20.40 16.50 21.47
N GLY A 104 -19.39 17.20 20.97
CA GLY A 104 -19.24 17.37 19.55
C GLY A 104 -18.50 16.21 18.91
N ARG A 105 -18.19 16.35 17.63
CA ARG A 105 -17.43 15.34 16.90
C ARG A 105 -16.43 16.03 15.98
N THR A 106 -15.20 15.52 15.95
CA THR A 106 -14.22 16.04 15.01
C THR A 106 -14.52 15.54 13.61
N ARG A 107 -14.14 16.36 12.63
CA ARG A 107 -14.26 15.97 11.23
C ARG A 107 -13.19 14.95 10.89
N ALA A 108 -13.54 13.96 10.06
CA ALA A 108 -12.56 13.05 9.52
C ALA A 108 -11.58 13.82 8.63
N ASN A 109 -10.33 13.42 8.68
CA ASN A 109 -9.29 14.04 7.85
C ASN A 109 -8.93 13.10 6.71
N SER A 110 -9.02 13.60 5.49
CA SER A 110 -8.83 12.76 4.30
C SER A 110 -7.38 12.66 3.83
N PHE A 111 -6.41 13.08 4.62
CA PHE A 111 -5.02 13.15 4.16
C PHE A 111 -4.50 11.84 3.59
N LEU A 112 -4.83 10.72 4.24
CA LEU A 112 -4.38 9.41 3.77
C LEU A 112 -5.13 9.00 2.50
N GLN A 113 -6.44 9.18 2.48
CA GLN A 113 -7.22 8.85 1.30
C GLN A 113 -6.81 9.71 0.10
N ASP A 114 -6.55 10.99 0.33
CA ASP A 114 -6.10 11.89 -0.72
C ASP A 114 -4.77 11.43 -1.32
N ALA A 115 -3.84 11.00 -0.48
CA ALA A 115 -2.56 10.49 -0.95
C ALA A 115 -2.75 9.21 -1.78
N LEU A 116 -3.63 8.33 -1.32
CA LEU A 116 -3.93 7.11 -2.07
C LEU A 116 -4.58 7.42 -3.41
N ASP A 117 -5.52 8.37 -3.43
CA ASP A 117 -6.20 8.75 -4.65
C ASP A 117 -5.25 9.35 -5.68
N ASP A 118 -4.18 10.01 -5.22
CA ASP A 118 -3.17 10.55 -6.10
C ASP A 118 -2.21 9.49 -6.65
N VAL A 119 -1.89 8.50 -5.84
CA VAL A 119 -0.83 7.54 -6.17
C VAL A 119 -1.37 6.29 -6.87
N LEU A 120 -2.54 5.78 -6.42
CA LEU A 120 -3.05 4.52 -6.91
C LEU A 120 -3.31 4.45 -8.42
N PRO A 121 -3.83 5.50 -9.07
CA PRO A 121 -4.06 5.42 -10.51
C PRO A 121 -2.79 5.12 -11.30
N ASP A 122 -1.68 5.76 -10.95
CA ASP A 122 -0.40 5.51 -11.63
C ASP A 122 0.11 4.12 -11.33
N TYR A 123 -0.05 3.67 -10.09
CA TYR A 123 0.34 2.33 -9.72
C TYR A 123 -0.46 1.28 -10.49
N GLU A 124 -1.78 1.46 -10.58
CA GLU A 124 -2.63 0.53 -11.32
C GLU A 124 -2.25 0.47 -12.80
N LYS A 125 -1.90 1.61 -13.37
CA LYS A 125 -1.47 1.67 -14.75
C LYS A 125 -0.16 0.92 -14.94
N GLU A 126 0.79 1.06 -14.03
CA GLU A 126 2.04 0.33 -14.08
C GLU A 126 1.83 -1.18 -13.96
N VAL A 127 0.89 -1.59 -13.10
CA VAL A 127 0.55 -3.00 -12.94
C VAL A 127 -0.06 -3.55 -14.23
N GLU A 128 -0.96 -2.80 -14.85
CA GLU A 128 -1.55 -3.21 -16.12
C GLU A 128 -0.50 -3.36 -17.21
N GLU A 129 0.43 -2.41 -17.30
CA GLU A 129 1.50 -2.46 -18.28
C GLU A 129 2.41 -3.66 -18.03
N ALA A 130 2.71 -3.94 -16.78
CA ALA A 130 3.52 -5.09 -16.42
C ALA A 130 2.84 -6.40 -16.84
N ALA A 131 1.54 -6.51 -16.60
CA ALA A 131 0.78 -7.69 -16.98
C ALA A 131 0.70 -7.86 -18.50
N ARG A 132 0.62 -6.74 -19.22
CA ARG A 132 0.51 -6.78 -20.67
C ARG A 132 1.84 -7.07 -21.36
N ASN A 133 2.92 -6.55 -20.80
CA ASN A 133 4.26 -6.64 -21.43
C ASN A 133 5.16 -7.65 -20.75
N GLY A 134 4.65 -8.27 -19.71
CA GLY A 134 5.24 -9.32 -18.93
C GLY A 134 6.64 -9.58 -18.97
#